data_69ff832b3ceb6717e05af768195a12bd
#
_entry.id   69ff832b3ceb6717e05af768195a12bd
#
_cell.length_a   1.000
_cell.length_b   1.000
_cell.length_c   1.000
_cell.angle_alpha   90.00
_cell.angle_beta   90.00
_cell.angle_gamma   90.00
#
_symmetry.space_group_name_H-M   'P 1'
#
loop_
_entity.id
_entity.type
_entity.pdbx_description
1 polymer ?
#
loop_
_entity_poly.entity_id
_entity_poly.type
_entity_poly.pdbx_seq_one_letter_code
_entity_poly.pdbx_strand_id
1 'polypeptide(L)'
;MEKPGGDDGDWHLFNRRPLIDLAEPVLPARFRFRTAADVGPEAATQAHLDAWYPSSFPETGMAGVQATWPYRDDLHVLVEAPDGTLAATAIIWFDPVSRTAEFEPVGTHRAYRRQGLGTALMWDGMKRARDAGAETMLVACLGSAAHQAARGLYHGVGFRPLSRDIPYVQRHA
;
A
#
# COMPACT_ATOMS: atom_id res chain seq x y z
N MET A 1 -11.15 -1.38 36.79
CA MET A 1 -11.15 -1.27 35.32
C MET A 1 -9.73 -0.87 34.92
N GLU A 2 -8.88 -1.86 34.62
CA GLU A 2 -7.50 -1.61 34.21
C GLU A 2 -7.50 -0.92 32.85
N LYS A 3 -6.66 0.12 32.69
CA LYS A 3 -6.43 0.76 31.40
C LYS A 3 -5.92 -0.31 30.42
N PRO A 4 -6.38 -0.31 29.15
CA PRO A 4 -5.75 -1.14 28.11
C PRO A 4 -4.26 -0.84 28.10
N GLY A 5 -3.48 -1.92 28.00
CA GLY A 5 -2.02 -1.90 28.07
C GLY A 5 -1.39 -0.85 27.18
N GLY A 6 -0.21 -0.43 27.56
CA GLY A 6 0.52 0.68 27.00
C GLY A 6 0.70 0.61 25.47
N ASP A 7 1.25 1.67 24.94
CA ASP A 7 1.45 2.09 23.54
C ASP A 7 2.14 1.03 22.61
N ASP A 8 2.38 -0.19 23.09
CA ASP A 8 3.11 -1.26 22.42
C ASP A 8 2.20 -2.34 21.77
N GLY A 9 0.90 -2.09 21.70
CA GLY A 9 -0.05 -3.03 21.10
C GLY A 9 -0.09 -2.93 19.56
N ASP A 10 -0.43 -4.05 18.92
CA ASP A 10 -0.72 -4.15 17.48
C ASP A 10 -2.02 -3.42 17.13
N TRP A 11 -1.99 -2.09 17.10
CA TRP A 11 -3.10 -1.27 16.65
C TRP A 11 -2.77 -0.62 15.30
N HIS A 12 -3.79 -0.36 14.49
CA HIS A 12 -3.63 0.28 13.19
C HIS A 12 -4.01 1.76 13.26
N LEU A 13 -3.20 2.58 12.61
CA LEU A 13 -3.51 3.97 12.32
C LEU A 13 -4.04 4.05 10.90
N PHE A 14 -5.33 4.35 10.78
CA PHE A 14 -5.97 4.64 9.49
C PHE A 14 -5.74 6.11 9.14
N ASN A 15 -5.26 6.32 7.93
CA ASN A 15 -4.98 7.65 7.41
C ASN A 15 -5.81 7.90 6.17
N ARG A 16 -6.18 9.16 5.93
CA ARG A 16 -6.98 9.59 4.80
C ARG A 16 -6.34 10.77 4.07
N ARG A 17 -6.55 10.81 2.76
CA ARG A 17 -6.23 11.94 1.90
C ARG A 17 -7.32 12.14 0.85
N PRO A 18 -7.82 13.39 0.61
CA PRO A 18 -8.59 13.70 -0.61
C PRO A 18 -7.67 13.62 -1.83
N LEU A 19 -8.20 13.15 -2.97
CA LEU A 19 -7.44 13.01 -4.22
C LEU A 19 -7.44 14.29 -5.06
N ILE A 20 -7.18 15.42 -4.38
CA ILE A 20 -6.99 16.75 -4.97
C ILE A 20 -5.51 17.15 -4.83
N ASP A 21 -5.04 18.07 -5.66
CA ASP A 21 -3.68 18.64 -5.62
C ASP A 21 -2.59 17.56 -5.57
N LEU A 22 -2.69 16.57 -6.46
CA LEU A 22 -1.73 15.48 -6.55
C LEU A 22 -0.45 15.95 -7.25
N ALA A 23 0.69 15.70 -6.61
CA ALA A 23 1.98 15.97 -7.23
C ALA A 23 2.25 15.00 -8.40
N GLU A 24 3.11 15.41 -9.32
CA GLU A 24 3.59 14.52 -10.37
C GLU A 24 4.52 13.46 -9.76
N PRO A 25 4.29 12.17 -10.07
CA PRO A 25 5.16 11.11 -9.63
C PRO A 25 6.53 11.20 -10.33
N VAL A 26 7.60 11.18 -9.55
CA VAL A 26 8.97 11.28 -10.07
C VAL A 26 9.74 10.02 -9.71
N LEU A 27 10.16 9.26 -10.73
CA LEU A 27 11.04 8.11 -10.57
C LEU A 27 12.50 8.47 -10.85
N PRO A 28 13.46 7.75 -10.25
CA PRO A 28 14.85 7.81 -10.69
C PRO A 28 15.00 7.44 -12.17
N ALA A 29 16.06 7.89 -12.80
CA ALA A 29 16.31 7.63 -14.21
C ALA A 29 16.26 6.13 -14.55
N ARG A 30 15.59 5.80 -15.68
CA ARG A 30 15.41 4.44 -16.22
C ARG A 30 14.45 3.53 -15.43
N PHE A 31 13.92 3.94 -14.26
CA PHE A 31 12.79 3.25 -13.63
C PHE A 31 11.49 3.58 -14.38
N ARG A 32 10.50 2.67 -14.31
CA ARG A 32 9.23 2.82 -15.02
C ARG A 32 8.05 2.42 -14.14
N PHE A 33 6.94 3.13 -14.29
CA PHE A 33 5.67 2.66 -13.75
C PHE A 33 5.11 1.53 -14.60
N ARG A 34 4.57 0.52 -13.93
CA ARG A 34 3.88 -0.64 -14.51
C ARG A 34 2.62 -0.92 -13.71
N THR A 35 1.79 -1.79 -14.26
CA THR A 35 0.63 -2.37 -13.55
C THR A 35 0.67 -3.88 -13.65
N ALA A 36 -0.14 -4.59 -12.86
CA ALA A 36 -0.27 -6.04 -13.01
C ALA A 36 -0.84 -6.41 -14.38
N ALA A 37 -1.66 -5.54 -14.99
CA ALA A 37 -2.11 -5.71 -16.39
C ALA A 37 -0.96 -5.71 -17.40
N ASP A 38 0.15 -4.97 -17.11
CA ASP A 38 1.31 -4.90 -18.00
C ASP A 38 2.26 -6.11 -17.85
N VAL A 39 2.41 -6.63 -16.62
CA VAL A 39 3.44 -7.62 -16.30
C VAL A 39 2.89 -9.04 -16.09
N GLY A 40 1.59 -9.17 -15.90
CA GLY A 40 0.91 -10.44 -15.62
C GLY A 40 0.85 -10.80 -14.13
N PRO A 41 -0.06 -11.71 -13.76
CA PRO A 41 -0.35 -12.04 -12.37
C PRO A 41 0.82 -12.71 -11.63
N GLU A 42 1.59 -13.55 -12.31
CA GLU A 42 2.74 -14.24 -11.71
C GLU A 42 3.85 -13.26 -11.33
N ALA A 43 4.20 -12.34 -12.23
CA ALA A 43 5.22 -11.32 -11.95
C ALA A 43 4.76 -10.35 -10.84
N ALA A 44 3.49 -9.96 -10.84
CA ALA A 44 2.92 -9.13 -9.79
C ALA A 44 2.92 -9.84 -8.42
N THR A 45 2.65 -11.16 -8.40
CA THR A 45 2.77 -12.00 -7.20
C THR A 45 4.21 -12.03 -6.69
N GLN A 46 5.19 -12.26 -7.58
CA GLN A 46 6.59 -12.29 -7.19
C GLN A 46 7.05 -10.95 -6.62
N ALA A 47 6.63 -9.82 -7.21
CA ALA A 47 6.92 -8.49 -6.68
C ALA A 47 6.40 -8.29 -5.26
N HIS A 48 5.20 -8.83 -4.97
CA HIS A 48 4.64 -8.83 -3.62
C HIS A 48 5.53 -9.64 -2.66
N LEU A 49 5.85 -10.88 -3.00
CA LEU A 49 6.67 -11.75 -2.15
C LEU A 49 8.05 -11.13 -1.85
N ASP A 50 8.69 -10.55 -2.85
CA ASP A 50 10.00 -9.90 -2.71
C ASP A 50 9.95 -8.64 -1.81
N ALA A 51 8.88 -7.85 -1.89
CA ALA A 51 8.71 -6.64 -1.10
C ALA A 51 8.56 -6.94 0.40
N TRP A 52 7.94 -8.07 0.74
CA TRP A 52 7.70 -8.52 2.13
C TRP A 52 8.61 -9.65 2.60
N TYR A 53 9.60 -10.06 1.81
CA TYR A 53 10.56 -11.08 2.27
C TYR A 53 11.20 -10.68 3.62
N PRO A 54 11.27 -11.57 4.62
CA PRO A 54 10.97 -13.01 4.61
C PRO A 54 9.52 -13.38 5.04
N SER A 55 8.51 -12.62 4.65
CA SER A 55 7.12 -12.95 4.95
C SER A 55 6.77 -14.34 4.43
N SER A 56 5.94 -15.05 5.19
CA SER A 56 5.41 -16.38 4.85
C SER A 56 4.07 -16.31 4.10
N PHE A 57 3.71 -15.16 3.51
CA PHE A 57 2.47 -15.05 2.73
C PHE A 57 2.55 -16.00 1.52
N PRO A 58 1.63 -16.97 1.39
CA PRO A 58 1.74 -17.99 0.35
C PRO A 58 1.37 -17.43 -1.04
N GLU A 59 2.02 -17.94 -2.09
CA GLU A 59 1.66 -17.61 -3.49
C GLU A 59 0.17 -17.85 -3.78
N THR A 60 -0.39 -18.92 -3.25
CA THR A 60 -1.82 -19.23 -3.37
C THR A 60 -2.72 -18.15 -2.76
N GLY A 61 -2.23 -17.42 -1.76
CA GLY A 61 -2.92 -16.28 -1.16
C GLY A 61 -3.05 -15.13 -2.16
N MET A 62 -1.99 -14.83 -2.94
CA MET A 62 -2.04 -13.80 -3.98
C MET A 62 -3.00 -14.15 -5.11
N ALA A 63 -3.08 -15.40 -5.53
CA ALA A 63 -4.07 -15.85 -6.51
C ALA A 63 -5.51 -15.60 -6.00
N GLY A 64 -5.75 -15.85 -4.70
CA GLY A 64 -7.03 -15.53 -4.06
C GLY A 64 -7.32 -14.02 -4.04
N VAL A 65 -6.33 -13.19 -3.74
CA VAL A 65 -6.44 -11.73 -3.78
C VAL A 65 -6.80 -11.26 -5.19
N GLN A 66 -6.08 -11.74 -6.21
CA GLN A 66 -6.30 -11.37 -7.62
C GLN A 66 -7.65 -11.83 -8.17
N ALA A 67 -8.24 -12.90 -7.61
CA ALA A 67 -9.56 -13.40 -7.99
C ALA A 67 -10.71 -12.72 -7.23
N THR A 68 -10.43 -11.87 -6.25
CA THR A 68 -11.43 -11.30 -5.34
C THR A 68 -11.84 -9.91 -5.79
N TRP A 69 -13.17 -9.65 -5.87
CA TRP A 69 -13.66 -8.28 -5.99
C TRP A 69 -13.33 -7.47 -4.71
N PRO A 70 -12.89 -6.23 -4.80
CA PRO A 70 -12.78 -5.36 -5.99
C PRO A 70 -11.35 -5.26 -6.59
N TYR A 71 -10.55 -6.35 -6.55
CA TYR A 71 -9.23 -6.32 -7.18
C TYR A 71 -9.33 -5.94 -8.67
N ARG A 72 -8.36 -5.10 -9.10
CA ARG A 72 -8.18 -4.69 -10.48
C ARG A 72 -6.69 -4.69 -10.81
N ASP A 73 -6.32 -5.33 -11.90
CA ASP A 73 -4.95 -5.44 -12.37
C ASP A 73 -4.34 -4.10 -12.83
N ASP A 74 -5.17 -3.18 -13.33
CA ASP A 74 -4.78 -1.81 -13.68
C ASP A 74 -4.62 -0.88 -12.45
N LEU A 75 -5.13 -1.29 -11.28
CA LEU A 75 -4.95 -0.65 -9.97
C LEU A 75 -3.96 -1.38 -9.05
N HIS A 76 -3.34 -2.45 -9.51
CA HIS A 76 -2.17 -3.05 -8.88
C HIS A 76 -0.92 -2.43 -9.52
N VAL A 77 -0.41 -1.38 -8.89
CA VAL A 77 0.66 -0.53 -9.42
C VAL A 77 2.04 -1.04 -9.00
N LEU A 78 3.01 -0.94 -9.90
CA LEU A 78 4.37 -1.44 -9.70
C LEU A 78 5.40 -0.42 -10.22
N VAL A 79 6.64 -0.56 -9.75
CA VAL A 79 7.80 0.13 -10.29
C VAL A 79 8.82 -0.89 -10.77
N GLU A 80 9.16 -0.83 -12.06
CA GLU A 80 10.20 -1.64 -12.68
C GLU A 80 11.54 -0.89 -12.65
N ALA A 81 12.58 -1.56 -12.19
CA ALA A 81 13.96 -1.08 -12.18
C ALA A 81 14.63 -1.30 -13.56
N PRO A 82 15.79 -0.65 -13.82
CA PRO A 82 16.50 -0.77 -15.09
C PRO A 82 16.95 -2.19 -15.47
N ASP A 83 17.07 -3.07 -14.49
CA ASP A 83 17.45 -4.49 -14.67
C ASP A 83 16.24 -5.43 -14.85
N GLY A 84 15.02 -4.86 -14.89
CA GLY A 84 13.78 -5.61 -15.03
C GLY A 84 13.15 -6.07 -13.70
N THR A 85 13.81 -5.86 -12.56
CA THR A 85 13.25 -6.19 -11.25
C THR A 85 12.05 -5.31 -10.93
N LEU A 86 10.96 -5.89 -10.45
CA LEU A 86 9.81 -5.13 -9.92
C LEU A 86 10.14 -4.67 -8.50
N ALA A 87 10.63 -3.44 -8.41
CA ALA A 87 11.27 -2.88 -7.22
C ALA A 87 10.30 -2.34 -6.15
N ALA A 88 9.07 -2.03 -6.53
CA ALA A 88 8.02 -1.60 -5.61
C ALA A 88 6.64 -2.02 -6.12
N THR A 89 5.69 -2.21 -5.21
CA THR A 89 4.35 -2.67 -5.53
C THR A 89 3.34 -2.10 -4.54
N ALA A 90 2.12 -1.82 -5.01
CA ALA A 90 0.97 -1.51 -4.17
C ALA A 90 -0.33 -1.96 -4.86
N ILE A 91 -1.24 -2.54 -4.09
CA ILE A 91 -2.59 -2.82 -4.54
C ILE A 91 -3.49 -1.67 -4.10
N ILE A 92 -4.38 -1.24 -4.99
CA ILE A 92 -5.38 -0.22 -4.73
C ILE A 92 -6.75 -0.88 -4.84
N TRP A 93 -7.45 -0.93 -3.71
CA TRP A 93 -8.83 -1.37 -3.61
C TRP A 93 -9.73 -0.17 -3.83
N PHE A 94 -10.63 -0.24 -4.80
CA PHE A 94 -11.52 0.87 -5.13
C PHE A 94 -12.98 0.48 -5.05
N ASP A 95 -13.72 1.18 -4.19
CA ASP A 95 -15.18 1.08 -4.12
C ASP A 95 -15.82 2.25 -4.87
N PRO A 96 -16.47 1.99 -6.02
CA PRO A 96 -17.10 3.05 -6.82
C PRO A 96 -18.35 3.66 -6.16
N VAL A 97 -18.97 2.98 -5.18
CA VAL A 97 -20.17 3.47 -4.49
C VAL A 97 -19.81 4.59 -3.51
N SER A 98 -18.83 4.33 -2.65
CA SER A 98 -18.31 5.35 -1.70
C SER A 98 -17.31 6.31 -2.35
N ARG A 99 -16.84 6.01 -3.56
CA ARG A 99 -15.76 6.73 -4.26
C ARG A 99 -14.48 6.82 -3.44
N THR A 100 -14.24 5.77 -2.66
CA THR A 100 -13.09 5.64 -1.79
C THR A 100 -12.17 4.54 -2.29
N ALA A 101 -10.88 4.82 -2.33
CA ALA A 101 -9.87 3.81 -2.60
C ALA A 101 -8.96 3.61 -1.38
N GLU A 102 -8.29 2.47 -1.30
CA GLU A 102 -7.37 2.14 -0.22
C GLU A 102 -6.10 1.50 -0.79
N PHE A 103 -4.96 1.94 -0.30
CA PHE A 103 -3.70 1.25 -0.51
C PHE A 103 -3.54 0.11 0.51
N GLU A 104 -3.57 -1.15 0.05
CA GLU A 104 -3.30 -2.32 0.89
C GLU A 104 -2.90 -3.52 0.03
N PRO A 105 -1.66 -3.96 0.12
CA PRO A 105 -0.53 -3.39 0.84
C PRO A 105 0.35 -2.45 -0.03
N VAL A 106 1.32 -1.75 0.59
CA VAL A 106 2.36 -0.95 -0.09
C VAL A 106 3.74 -1.46 0.32
N GLY A 107 4.56 -1.85 -0.64
CA GLY A 107 5.87 -2.40 -0.35
C GLY A 107 6.97 -1.99 -1.33
N THR A 108 8.21 -2.06 -0.87
CA THR A 108 9.41 -1.82 -1.69
C THR A 108 10.42 -2.92 -1.40
N HIS A 109 10.88 -3.57 -2.47
CA HIS A 109 11.93 -4.58 -2.44
C HIS A 109 13.16 -4.05 -1.69
N ARG A 110 13.72 -4.85 -0.79
CA ARG A 110 14.77 -4.43 0.16
C ARG A 110 15.98 -3.77 -0.50
N ALA A 111 16.40 -4.26 -1.68
CA ALA A 111 17.56 -3.73 -2.41
C ALA A 111 17.32 -2.33 -3.03
N TYR A 112 16.04 -1.91 -3.15
CA TYR A 112 15.67 -0.66 -3.81
C TYR A 112 15.08 0.37 -2.85
N ARG A 113 15.13 0.09 -1.52
CA ARG A 113 14.65 1.03 -0.50
C ARG A 113 15.48 2.31 -0.48
N ARG A 114 14.89 3.40 0.04
CA ARG A 114 15.51 4.72 0.22
C ARG A 114 15.89 5.45 -1.07
N GLN A 115 15.28 5.05 -2.20
CA GLN A 115 15.45 5.68 -3.52
C GLN A 115 14.23 6.52 -3.94
N GLY A 116 13.27 6.77 -3.05
CA GLY A 116 12.07 7.54 -3.37
C GLY A 116 10.96 6.75 -4.07
N LEU A 117 11.17 5.43 -4.35
CA LEU A 117 10.23 4.63 -5.13
C LEU A 117 8.84 4.54 -4.49
N GLY A 118 8.77 4.35 -3.16
CA GLY A 118 7.48 4.32 -2.45
C GLY A 118 6.70 5.62 -2.58
N THR A 119 7.39 6.77 -2.51
CA THR A 119 6.77 8.09 -2.72
C THR A 119 6.23 8.23 -4.13
N ALA A 120 7.02 7.88 -5.16
CA ALA A 120 6.61 7.95 -6.55
C ALA A 120 5.43 7.00 -6.84
N LEU A 121 5.50 5.76 -6.33
CA LEU A 121 4.45 4.76 -6.46
C LEU A 121 3.12 5.24 -5.85
N MET A 122 3.16 5.87 -4.68
CA MET A 122 1.94 6.40 -4.06
C MET A 122 1.34 7.56 -4.85
N TRP A 123 2.17 8.46 -5.41
CA TRP A 123 1.66 9.53 -6.27
C TRP A 123 1.03 8.98 -7.55
N ASP A 124 1.67 8.01 -8.22
CA ASP A 124 1.12 7.35 -9.41
C ASP A 124 -0.19 6.63 -9.09
N GLY A 125 -0.21 5.84 -8.01
CA GLY A 125 -1.40 5.11 -7.58
C GLY A 125 -2.57 6.02 -7.22
N MET A 126 -2.32 7.14 -6.53
CA MET A 126 -3.37 8.13 -6.23
C MET A 126 -3.96 8.76 -7.50
N LYS A 127 -3.12 9.05 -8.50
CA LYS A 127 -3.60 9.57 -9.80
C LYS A 127 -4.46 8.54 -10.51
N ARG A 128 -4.03 7.28 -10.56
CA ARG A 128 -4.82 6.18 -11.17
C ARG A 128 -6.15 5.97 -10.45
N ALA A 129 -6.16 5.98 -9.12
CA ALA A 129 -7.38 5.85 -8.33
C ALA A 129 -8.36 7.01 -8.63
N ARG A 130 -7.86 8.25 -8.68
CA ARG A 130 -8.67 9.42 -9.07
C ARG A 130 -9.23 9.29 -10.47
N ASP A 131 -8.41 8.87 -11.43
CA ASP A 131 -8.81 8.71 -12.83
C ASP A 131 -9.83 7.54 -12.99
N ALA A 132 -9.81 6.56 -12.08
CA ALA A 132 -10.84 5.53 -11.96
C ALA A 132 -12.13 6.02 -11.28
N GLY A 133 -12.14 7.22 -10.70
CA GLY A 133 -13.32 7.84 -10.10
C GLY A 133 -13.28 7.98 -8.57
N ALA A 134 -12.18 7.63 -7.91
CA ALA A 134 -12.04 7.83 -6.47
C ALA A 134 -11.87 9.32 -6.14
N GLU A 135 -12.45 9.74 -5.03
CA GLU A 135 -12.30 11.10 -4.46
C GLU A 135 -11.43 11.10 -3.20
N THR A 136 -11.34 9.96 -2.54
CA THR A 136 -10.63 9.78 -1.28
C THR A 136 -9.74 8.55 -1.34
N MET A 137 -8.55 8.65 -0.76
CA MET A 137 -7.63 7.53 -0.57
C MET A 137 -7.41 7.28 0.92
N LEU A 138 -7.45 6.01 1.30
CA LEU A 138 -7.11 5.50 2.62
C LEU A 138 -5.79 4.74 2.58
N VAL A 139 -5.12 4.65 3.72
CA VAL A 139 -4.00 3.75 3.97
C VAL A 139 -3.86 3.50 5.46
N ALA A 140 -3.62 2.25 5.84
CA ALA A 140 -3.34 1.89 7.22
C ALA A 140 -1.85 1.59 7.45
N CYS A 141 -1.39 1.81 8.68
CA CYS A 141 -0.09 1.35 9.15
C CYS A 141 -0.17 0.94 10.62
N LEU A 142 0.72 0.06 11.05
CA LEU A 142 0.84 -0.24 12.48
C LEU A 142 1.24 1.02 13.26
N GLY A 143 0.61 1.22 14.41
CA GLY A 143 0.85 2.35 15.29
C GLY A 143 2.16 2.27 16.07
N SER A 144 2.79 1.08 16.10
CA SER A 144 4.03 0.85 16.81
C SER A 144 5.22 1.63 16.26
N ALA A 145 6.25 1.80 17.07
CA ALA A 145 7.51 2.45 16.65
C ALA A 145 8.21 1.72 15.48
N ALA A 146 7.93 0.44 15.28
CA ALA A 146 8.51 -0.36 14.19
C ALA A 146 8.06 0.12 12.79
N HIS A 147 6.92 0.78 12.67
CA HIS A 147 6.36 1.24 11.40
C HIS A 147 6.50 2.75 11.13
N GLN A 148 7.45 3.43 11.78
CA GLN A 148 7.70 4.85 11.56
C GLN A 148 8.02 5.20 10.10
N ALA A 149 8.69 4.31 9.36
CA ALA A 149 9.02 4.53 7.96
C ALA A 149 7.77 4.63 7.07
N ALA A 150 6.80 3.72 7.26
CA ALA A 150 5.52 3.75 6.55
C ALA A 150 4.71 4.99 6.89
N ARG A 151 4.61 5.34 8.18
CA ARG A 151 3.94 6.56 8.64
C ARG A 151 4.57 7.82 8.05
N GLY A 152 5.91 7.91 8.06
CA GLY A 152 6.63 9.03 7.46
C GLY A 152 6.38 9.15 5.95
N LEU A 153 6.33 8.03 5.23
CA LEU A 153 5.97 7.98 3.82
C LEU A 153 4.56 8.54 3.59
N TYR A 154 3.56 8.01 4.32
CA TYR A 154 2.16 8.39 4.14
C TYR A 154 1.92 9.87 4.47
N HIS A 155 2.46 10.35 5.59
CA HIS A 155 2.35 11.77 5.95
C HIS A 155 3.10 12.67 4.96
N GLY A 156 4.23 12.20 4.42
CA GLY A 156 5.04 12.91 3.42
C GLY A 156 4.30 13.13 2.10
N VAL A 157 3.41 12.20 1.71
CA VAL A 157 2.55 12.35 0.53
C VAL A 157 1.14 12.88 0.88
N GLY A 158 0.98 13.47 2.06
CA GLY A 158 -0.19 14.27 2.42
C GLY A 158 -1.33 13.53 3.11
N PHE A 159 -1.18 12.26 3.47
CA PHE A 159 -2.17 11.58 4.32
C PHE A 159 -2.18 12.19 5.73
N ARG A 160 -3.34 12.15 6.36
CA ARG A 160 -3.54 12.61 7.74
C ARG A 160 -4.31 11.55 8.53
N PRO A 161 -4.01 11.42 9.83
CA PRO A 161 -4.72 10.50 10.70
C PRO A 161 -6.24 10.70 10.64
N LEU A 162 -6.97 9.61 10.49
CA LEU A 162 -8.44 9.56 10.51
C LEU A 162 -8.95 8.91 11.79
N SER A 163 -8.46 7.71 12.08
CA SER A 163 -8.88 6.91 13.23
C SER A 163 -7.80 5.88 13.58
N ARG A 164 -7.97 5.25 14.71
CA ARG A 164 -7.20 4.05 15.09
C ARG A 164 -8.17 2.96 15.54
N ASP A 165 -7.81 1.70 15.33
CA ASP A 165 -8.50 0.61 15.99
C ASP A 165 -8.09 0.53 17.47
N ILE A 166 -8.93 -0.12 18.27
CA ILE A 166 -8.65 -0.43 19.66
C ILE A 166 -8.63 -1.96 19.76
N PRO A 167 -7.48 -2.58 20.06
CA PRO A 167 -7.43 -4.02 20.21
C PRO A 167 -8.40 -4.48 21.30
N TYR A 168 -9.30 -5.38 20.95
CA TYR A 168 -10.24 -5.99 21.90
C TYR A 168 -9.74 -7.38 22.27
N VAL A 169 -9.47 -7.58 23.55
CA VAL A 169 -9.11 -8.89 24.10
C VAL A 169 -10.31 -9.49 24.80
N GLN A 170 -10.92 -10.51 24.22
CA GLN A 170 -11.94 -11.30 24.88
C GLN A 170 -11.25 -12.26 25.87
N ARG A 171 -11.42 -12.01 27.16
CA ARG A 171 -11.01 -12.97 28.17
C ARG A 171 -12.13 -14.02 28.31
N HIS A 172 -11.81 -15.26 27.96
CA HIS A 172 -12.68 -16.38 28.31
C HIS A 172 -12.50 -16.67 29.81
N ALA A 173 -13.61 -16.66 30.56
CA ALA A 173 -13.66 -17.02 31.96
C ALA A 173 -13.56 -18.53 32.13
#